data_3953e8762d15b9889de2e24c6224411c
#
_entry.id   3953e8762d15b9889de2e24c6224411c
#
_cell.length_a   1.000
_cell.length_b   1.000
_cell.length_c   1.000
_cell.angle_alpha   90.00
_cell.angle_beta   90.00
_cell.angle_gamma   90.00
#
_symmetry.space_group_name_H-M   'P 1'
#
loop_
_entity.id
_entity.type
_entity.pdbx_description
1 polymer ?
#
loop_
_entity_poly.entity_id
_entity_poly.type
_entity_poly.pdbx_seq_one_letter_code
_entity_poly.pdbx_strand_id
1 'polypeptide(L)'
;MNMIVNSTFIRWWQRAARAAVRPGAFVRASAAVVLTPVAALIALTACSSNSNDSASTTAASQPVRVVASTNVYGDIARQIGGDHVQVTSIINDPNQDPHSYQAAPQNQLALSKARVIIENGGGYDDFVDVMRHSAARHDAVVLNAVDISGRNPADPELNEHVWYDFPSMRKLSATLADALIQADPGSAGTFRANAAAFAAKLAGLEKSEAAIRAKFAGVGVAVTEPVPLYLLEACGLDNRTPAAFSHAIEEGTGVPPRTLNEMLGLIEGQKVALLAYNEQTSSPETEKVLDAARQHGIAVVPVTETLPPGQDYLSWMTANVTAVDEALRS
;
A
#
# COMPACT_ATOMS: atom_id res chain seq x y z
N MET A 1 -29.90 -39.65 -2.35
CA MET A 1 -31.32 -39.19 -2.46
C MET A 1 -31.27 -37.67 -2.51
N ASN A 2 -31.58 -37.15 -3.64
CA ASN A 2 -31.57 -35.81 -4.24
C ASN A 2 -31.25 -34.57 -3.40
N MET A 3 -30.10 -33.93 -3.76
CA MET A 3 -29.81 -32.52 -3.50
C MET A 3 -30.77 -31.64 -4.33
N ILE A 4 -31.43 -30.71 -3.70
CA ILE A 4 -32.11 -29.57 -4.35
C ILE A 4 -31.20 -28.36 -4.16
N VAL A 5 -30.45 -28.01 -5.22
CA VAL A 5 -29.68 -26.79 -5.30
C VAL A 5 -30.61 -25.65 -5.68
N ASN A 6 -30.73 -24.66 -4.80
CA ASN A 6 -31.60 -23.49 -4.96
C ASN A 6 -30.92 -22.44 -5.85
N SER A 7 -31.31 -22.35 -7.11
CA SER A 7 -30.75 -21.50 -8.16
C SER A 7 -31.37 -20.09 -8.15
N THR A 8 -31.12 -19.25 -7.14
CA THR A 8 -31.71 -17.89 -7.09
C THR A 8 -30.69 -16.74 -7.11
N PHE A 9 -29.38 -17.01 -7.26
CA PHE A 9 -28.35 -15.96 -7.19
C PHE A 9 -27.68 -15.57 -8.53
N ILE A 10 -28.15 -16.04 -9.68
CA ILE A 10 -27.54 -15.76 -11.00
C ILE A 10 -28.46 -14.96 -11.90
N ARG A 11 -29.10 -13.89 -11.47
CA ARG A 11 -29.95 -13.05 -12.33
C ARG A 11 -29.78 -11.54 -12.19
N TRP A 12 -28.66 -11.05 -11.68
CA TRP A 12 -28.46 -9.59 -11.55
C TRP A 12 -27.40 -8.98 -12.48
N TRP A 13 -26.66 -9.75 -13.26
CA TRP A 13 -25.54 -9.27 -14.09
C TRP A 13 -25.79 -9.20 -15.61
N GLN A 14 -27.02 -9.31 -16.08
CA GLN A 14 -27.32 -9.28 -17.53
C GLN A 14 -28.27 -8.19 -18.00
N ARG A 15 -28.27 -7.00 -17.37
CA ARG A 15 -29.11 -5.87 -17.83
C ARG A 15 -28.37 -4.54 -17.92
N ALA A 16 -27.23 -4.46 -18.61
CA ALA A 16 -26.65 -3.17 -18.99
C ALA A 16 -25.72 -3.31 -20.21
N ALA A 17 -26.21 -3.69 -21.39
CA ALA A 17 -25.49 -3.50 -22.64
C ALA A 17 -26.43 -3.62 -23.84
N ARG A 18 -27.28 -2.63 -24.09
CA ARG A 18 -27.85 -2.36 -25.43
C ARG A 18 -28.20 -0.86 -25.49
N ALA A 19 -27.27 -0.03 -25.93
CA ALA A 19 -27.58 1.27 -26.50
C ALA A 19 -26.93 1.36 -27.88
N ALA A 20 -27.78 1.62 -28.86
CA ALA A 20 -27.57 1.49 -30.28
C ALA A 20 -26.55 2.48 -30.87
N VAL A 21 -25.70 1.95 -31.76
CA VAL A 21 -24.92 2.72 -32.75
C VAL A 21 -25.83 3.13 -33.89
N ARG A 22 -25.93 4.41 -34.21
CA ARG A 22 -26.51 4.95 -35.45
C ARG A 22 -25.37 5.40 -36.37
N PRO A 23 -25.35 5.05 -37.65
CA PRO A 23 -24.40 5.55 -38.63
C PRO A 23 -24.88 6.90 -39.18
N GLY A 24 -24.05 7.92 -39.07
CA GLY A 24 -24.25 9.24 -39.71
C GLY A 24 -23.41 9.36 -40.98
N ALA A 25 -24.04 9.91 -42.00
CA ALA A 25 -23.69 9.92 -43.42
C ALA A 25 -22.41 10.71 -43.75
N PHE A 26 -21.70 10.19 -44.75
CA PHE A 26 -20.66 10.89 -45.53
C PHE A 26 -21.19 12.09 -46.31
N VAL A 27 -20.58 13.25 -46.15
CA VAL A 27 -20.68 14.34 -47.14
C VAL A 27 -19.29 14.57 -47.72
N ARG A 28 -19.14 14.25 -49.01
CA ARG A 28 -18.03 14.66 -49.87
C ARG A 28 -18.24 16.11 -50.27
N ALA A 29 -17.24 16.96 -50.11
CA ALA A 29 -17.12 18.23 -50.79
C ALA A 29 -15.76 18.30 -51.48
N SER A 30 -15.81 18.28 -52.80
CA SER A 30 -14.71 18.58 -53.74
C SER A 30 -14.74 20.06 -54.07
N ALA A 31 -13.57 20.74 -54.08
CA ALA A 31 -13.31 21.95 -54.89
C ALA A 31 -11.83 22.29 -54.73
N ALA A 32 -11.10 22.15 -55.70
CA ALA A 32 -10.74 22.99 -56.85
C ALA A 32 -9.42 23.73 -56.58
N VAL A 33 -8.46 23.31 -57.37
CA VAL A 33 -7.10 23.86 -57.56
C VAL A 33 -7.21 25.25 -58.26
N VAL A 34 -6.48 26.22 -57.72
CA VAL A 34 -6.05 27.41 -58.51
C VAL A 34 -4.53 27.59 -58.34
N LEU A 35 -3.81 27.34 -59.42
CA LEU A 35 -2.43 27.72 -59.61
C LEU A 35 -2.35 29.15 -60.10
N THR A 36 -1.51 30.00 -59.50
CA THR A 36 -0.87 31.10 -60.16
C THR A 36 0.59 31.26 -59.72
N PRO A 37 1.55 31.37 -60.67
CA PRO A 37 2.95 31.65 -60.39
C PRO A 37 3.22 33.12 -60.44
N VAL A 38 4.01 33.67 -59.51
CA VAL A 38 4.72 34.95 -59.71
C VAL A 38 6.16 34.76 -59.20
N ALA A 39 7.03 35.11 -60.11
CA ALA A 39 8.50 34.96 -59.98
C ALA A 39 9.14 36.19 -59.30
N ALA A 40 10.27 35.90 -58.67
CA ALA A 40 11.49 36.68 -58.50
C ALA A 40 11.47 38.00 -57.73
N LEU A 41 12.27 38.10 -56.68
CA LEU A 41 13.47 38.97 -56.71
C LEU A 41 14.39 38.70 -55.52
N ILE A 42 15.65 38.54 -55.84
CA ILE A 42 16.78 38.30 -54.93
C ILE A 42 17.11 39.62 -54.20
N ALA A 43 17.27 39.59 -52.89
CA ALA A 43 18.11 40.57 -52.19
C ALA A 43 18.90 39.82 -51.09
N LEU A 44 20.17 39.64 -51.35
CA LEU A 44 21.17 39.27 -50.35
C LEU A 44 21.39 40.45 -49.40
N THR A 45 21.10 40.24 -48.11
CA THR A 45 21.73 41.03 -47.06
C THR A 45 22.18 40.02 -45.97
N ALA A 46 23.49 39.80 -46.01
CA ALA A 46 24.19 39.12 -44.91
C ALA A 46 24.22 40.04 -43.70
N CYS A 47 23.58 39.63 -42.63
CA CYS A 47 23.90 40.07 -41.25
C CYS A 47 24.02 38.83 -40.39
N SER A 48 25.26 38.48 -40.16
CA SER A 48 25.67 37.53 -39.15
C SER A 48 25.33 38.08 -37.78
N SER A 49 24.35 37.51 -37.14
CA SER A 49 24.21 37.57 -35.68
C SER A 49 24.06 36.15 -35.17
N ASN A 50 25.20 35.69 -34.73
CA ASN A 50 25.35 34.39 -34.07
C ASN A 50 24.70 34.45 -32.70
N SER A 51 23.38 34.29 -32.65
CA SER A 51 22.64 34.06 -31.40
C SER A 51 22.62 32.54 -31.22
N ASN A 52 23.66 32.04 -30.57
CA ASN A 52 23.64 30.70 -30.00
C ASN A 52 22.61 30.72 -28.85
N ASP A 53 21.33 30.78 -29.17
CA ASP A 53 20.27 30.29 -28.26
C ASP A 53 20.37 28.77 -28.28
N SER A 54 21.31 28.27 -27.51
CA SER A 54 21.23 26.91 -27.00
C SER A 54 19.99 26.87 -26.10
N ALA A 55 18.82 26.70 -26.71
CA ALA A 55 17.69 26.17 -26.00
C ALA A 55 18.13 24.81 -25.44
N SER A 56 18.61 24.82 -24.20
CA SER A 56 18.73 23.61 -23.39
C SER A 56 17.34 23.02 -23.31
N THR A 57 16.96 22.22 -24.28
CA THR A 57 15.91 21.25 -24.13
C THR A 57 16.38 20.36 -22.97
N THR A 58 15.98 20.70 -21.77
CA THR A 58 16.08 19.81 -20.60
C THR A 58 15.34 18.55 -21.04
N ALA A 59 16.07 17.54 -21.52
CA ALA A 59 15.49 16.25 -21.78
C ALA A 59 14.84 15.83 -20.45
N ALA A 60 13.52 15.70 -20.44
CA ALA A 60 12.79 15.26 -19.26
C ALA A 60 13.44 13.94 -18.83
N SER A 61 14.02 13.92 -17.65
CA SER A 61 14.64 12.72 -17.11
C SER A 61 13.59 11.62 -17.10
N GLN A 62 13.97 10.41 -17.52
CA GLN A 62 13.02 9.29 -17.45
C GLN A 62 12.70 9.02 -15.97
N PRO A 63 11.42 8.75 -15.64
CA PRO A 63 11.03 8.48 -14.27
C PRO A 63 11.87 7.37 -13.64
N VAL A 64 12.23 7.55 -12.36
CA VAL A 64 12.97 6.53 -11.59
C VAL A 64 12.07 5.30 -11.41
N ARG A 65 12.54 4.14 -11.84
CA ARG A 65 11.80 2.89 -11.68
C ARG A 65 11.92 2.38 -10.25
N VAL A 66 10.80 2.31 -9.56
CA VAL A 66 10.67 1.79 -8.20
C VAL A 66 9.86 0.51 -8.24
N VAL A 67 10.34 -0.53 -7.57
CA VAL A 67 9.57 -1.75 -7.33
C VAL A 67 9.35 -1.87 -5.82
N ALA A 68 8.10 -2.07 -5.42
CA ALA A 68 7.72 -2.28 -4.03
C ALA A 68 7.13 -3.68 -3.85
N SER A 69 7.38 -4.32 -2.73
CA SER A 69 6.81 -5.64 -2.42
C SER A 69 5.29 -5.59 -2.39
N THR A 70 4.72 -4.57 -1.73
CA THR A 70 3.28 -4.38 -1.62
C THR A 70 2.82 -3.02 -2.16
N ASN A 71 1.51 -2.87 -2.33
CA ASN A 71 0.89 -1.61 -2.72
C ASN A 71 1.02 -0.52 -1.63
N VAL A 72 1.23 -0.90 -0.37
CA VAL A 72 1.50 0.01 0.76
C VAL A 72 2.77 0.82 0.49
N TYR A 73 3.90 0.15 0.28
CA TYR A 73 5.17 0.80 -0.04
C TYR A 73 5.16 1.46 -1.42
N GLY A 74 4.42 0.86 -2.35
CA GLY A 74 4.23 1.46 -3.69
C GLY A 74 3.50 2.79 -3.64
N ASP A 75 2.52 2.95 -2.76
CA ASP A 75 1.82 4.22 -2.56
C ASP A 75 2.73 5.26 -1.90
N ILE A 76 3.45 4.88 -0.84
CA ILE A 76 4.45 5.76 -0.21
C ILE A 76 5.45 6.25 -1.26
N ALA A 77 5.93 5.36 -2.14
CA ALA A 77 6.85 5.72 -3.21
C ALA A 77 6.24 6.73 -4.20
N ARG A 78 4.96 6.59 -4.54
CA ARG A 78 4.26 7.57 -5.39
C ARG A 78 4.08 8.92 -4.69
N GLN A 79 3.74 8.90 -3.41
CA GLN A 79 3.59 10.14 -2.63
C GLN A 79 4.90 10.92 -2.51
N ILE A 80 6.05 10.24 -2.36
CA ILE A 80 7.36 10.89 -2.27
C ILE A 80 7.89 11.26 -3.65
N GLY A 81 7.77 10.37 -4.62
CA GLY A 81 8.35 10.53 -5.96
C GLY A 81 7.53 11.41 -6.92
N GLY A 82 6.20 11.50 -6.72
CA GLY A 82 5.31 12.21 -7.63
C GLY A 82 5.45 11.70 -9.07
N ASP A 83 5.45 12.61 -10.04
CA ASP A 83 5.58 12.30 -11.48
C ASP A 83 7.00 11.88 -11.89
N HIS A 84 7.97 11.92 -10.96
CA HIS A 84 9.37 11.55 -11.23
C HIS A 84 9.65 10.07 -10.98
N VAL A 85 8.65 9.27 -10.60
CA VAL A 85 8.81 7.83 -10.38
C VAL A 85 7.80 7.02 -11.20
N GLN A 86 8.25 5.83 -11.60
CA GLN A 86 7.38 4.79 -12.14
C GLN A 86 7.37 3.62 -11.17
N VAL A 87 6.26 3.43 -10.47
CA VAL A 87 6.14 2.45 -9.39
C VAL A 87 5.40 1.21 -9.86
N THR A 88 6.00 0.05 -9.59
CA THR A 88 5.37 -1.27 -9.70
C THR A 88 5.28 -1.89 -8.31
N SER A 89 4.07 -2.21 -7.85
CA SER A 89 3.85 -3.02 -6.65
C SER A 89 3.69 -4.47 -7.06
N ILE A 90 4.40 -5.39 -6.39
CA ILE A 90 4.33 -6.83 -6.68
C ILE A 90 2.98 -7.38 -6.22
N ILE A 91 2.64 -7.12 -4.96
CA ILE A 91 1.33 -7.44 -4.39
C ILE A 91 0.48 -6.17 -4.42
N ASN A 92 -0.64 -6.23 -5.15
CA ASN A 92 -1.57 -5.12 -5.32
C ASN A 92 -3.05 -5.56 -5.32
N ASP A 93 -3.30 -6.84 -5.13
CA ASP A 93 -4.64 -7.41 -4.98
C ASP A 93 -4.95 -7.56 -3.49
N PRO A 94 -6.02 -6.96 -2.96
CA PRO A 94 -6.40 -7.06 -1.56
C PRO A 94 -6.77 -8.49 -1.12
N ASN A 95 -7.01 -9.40 -2.07
CA ASN A 95 -7.28 -10.80 -1.76
C ASN A 95 -6.02 -11.67 -1.77
N GLN A 96 -4.85 -11.07 -2.01
CA GLN A 96 -3.58 -11.79 -2.06
C GLN A 96 -2.86 -11.67 -0.72
N ASP A 97 -2.76 -12.78 -0.03
CA ASP A 97 -1.98 -12.92 1.19
C ASP A 97 -0.48 -12.85 0.87
N PRO A 98 0.27 -11.90 1.44
CA PRO A 98 1.70 -11.74 1.20
C PRO A 98 2.55 -12.93 1.67
N HIS A 99 2.19 -13.58 2.77
CA HIS A 99 2.93 -14.73 3.31
C HIS A 99 2.89 -15.96 2.38
N SER A 100 1.84 -16.09 1.59
CA SER A 100 1.67 -17.21 0.64
C SER A 100 2.04 -16.86 -0.80
N TYR A 101 2.59 -15.66 -1.06
CA TYR A 101 2.87 -15.16 -2.40
C TYR A 101 3.94 -15.99 -3.11
N GLN A 102 3.66 -16.36 -4.37
CA GLN A 102 4.62 -17.04 -5.26
C GLN A 102 5.11 -16.10 -6.37
N ALA A 103 6.44 -16.06 -6.54
CA ALA A 103 7.09 -15.21 -7.51
C ALA A 103 6.62 -15.46 -8.94
N ALA A 104 6.20 -14.40 -9.65
CA ALA A 104 5.83 -14.44 -11.06
C ALA A 104 6.97 -13.90 -11.96
N PRO A 105 7.21 -14.47 -13.16
CA PRO A 105 8.29 -14.04 -14.04
C PRO A 105 8.25 -12.55 -14.42
N GLN A 106 7.06 -11.95 -14.54
CA GLN A 106 6.91 -10.53 -14.82
C GLN A 106 7.45 -9.64 -13.71
N ASN A 107 7.35 -10.09 -12.44
CA ASN A 107 7.86 -9.35 -11.30
C ASN A 107 9.39 -9.41 -11.24
N GLN A 108 9.98 -10.54 -11.63
CA GLN A 108 11.42 -10.65 -11.79
C GLN A 108 11.96 -9.67 -12.87
N LEU A 109 11.22 -9.50 -13.98
CA LEU A 109 11.58 -8.53 -15.01
C LEU A 109 11.46 -7.08 -14.50
N ALA A 110 10.47 -6.78 -13.67
CA ALA A 110 10.33 -5.45 -13.04
C ALA A 110 11.52 -5.18 -12.10
N LEU A 111 11.85 -6.13 -11.22
CA LEU A 111 13.00 -6.04 -10.31
C LEU A 111 14.32 -5.87 -11.05
N SER A 112 14.54 -6.58 -12.18
CA SER A 112 15.77 -6.44 -12.97
C SER A 112 15.96 -5.05 -13.59
N LYS A 113 14.94 -4.22 -13.66
CA LYS A 113 14.96 -2.86 -14.22
C LYS A 113 14.84 -1.78 -13.14
N ALA A 114 14.60 -2.16 -11.89
CA ALA A 114 14.43 -1.23 -10.79
C ALA A 114 15.71 -0.43 -10.51
N ARG A 115 15.55 0.81 -10.08
CA ARG A 115 16.62 1.65 -9.52
C ARG A 115 16.51 1.68 -8.00
N VAL A 116 15.29 1.58 -7.49
CA VAL A 116 14.99 1.47 -6.06
C VAL A 116 14.03 0.30 -5.87
N ILE A 117 14.28 -0.53 -4.88
CA ILE A 117 13.43 -1.63 -4.45
C ILE A 117 13.04 -1.34 -3.01
N ILE A 118 11.77 -1.50 -2.67
CA ILE A 118 11.26 -1.36 -1.31
C ILE A 118 10.66 -2.69 -0.91
N GLU A 119 11.19 -3.28 0.13
CA GLU A 119 10.70 -4.51 0.76
C GLU A 119 10.36 -4.24 2.22
N ASN A 120 9.49 -5.05 2.80
CA ASN A 120 9.21 -5.00 4.23
C ASN A 120 10.37 -5.59 5.03
N GLY A 121 10.80 -6.78 4.70
CA GLY A 121 11.75 -7.58 5.46
C GLY A 121 11.10 -8.27 6.68
N GLY A 122 11.93 -8.80 7.58
CA GLY A 122 11.47 -9.48 8.78
C GLY A 122 10.74 -10.81 8.54
N GLY A 123 10.92 -11.42 7.35
CA GLY A 123 10.25 -12.68 6.98
C GLY A 123 8.96 -12.48 6.18
N TYR A 124 8.42 -11.26 6.12
CA TYR A 124 7.13 -10.98 5.49
C TYR A 124 7.12 -11.15 3.96
N ASP A 125 8.18 -10.77 3.28
CA ASP A 125 8.24 -10.70 1.82
C ASP A 125 9.56 -11.27 1.24
N ASP A 126 10.06 -12.36 1.80
CA ASP A 126 11.29 -13.05 1.41
C ASP A 126 11.33 -13.41 -0.09
N PHE A 127 10.18 -13.49 -0.75
CA PHE A 127 10.10 -13.70 -2.20
C PHE A 127 10.80 -12.59 -2.99
N VAL A 128 10.89 -11.36 -2.46
CA VAL A 128 11.61 -10.25 -3.10
C VAL A 128 13.09 -10.58 -3.17
N ASP A 129 13.67 -11.03 -2.07
CA ASP A 129 15.08 -11.43 -2.00
C ASP A 129 15.39 -12.58 -2.95
N VAL A 130 14.55 -13.62 -2.97
CA VAL A 130 14.69 -14.78 -3.87
C VAL A 130 14.71 -14.32 -5.34
N MET A 131 13.75 -13.45 -5.72
CA MET A 131 13.67 -12.92 -7.08
C MET A 131 14.86 -12.00 -7.41
N ARG A 132 15.29 -11.16 -6.48
CA ARG A 132 16.39 -10.22 -6.65
C ARG A 132 17.74 -10.94 -6.86
N HIS A 133 18.01 -11.98 -6.08
CA HIS A 133 19.20 -12.81 -6.23
C HIS A 133 19.27 -13.54 -7.59
N SER A 134 18.11 -13.81 -8.18
CA SER A 134 17.99 -14.43 -9.50
C SER A 134 18.03 -13.39 -10.64
N ALA A 135 17.98 -12.09 -10.35
CA ALA A 135 18.03 -11.03 -11.35
C ALA A 135 19.47 -10.77 -11.80
N ALA A 136 19.65 -10.51 -13.09
CA ALA A 136 20.99 -10.27 -13.67
C ALA A 136 21.62 -8.92 -13.26
N ARG A 137 20.88 -8.06 -12.55
CA ARG A 137 21.28 -6.70 -12.18
C ARG A 137 21.22 -6.52 -10.66
N HIS A 138 22.29 -5.98 -10.08
CA HIS A 138 22.44 -5.85 -8.62
C HIS A 138 22.75 -4.39 -8.18
N ASP A 139 22.49 -3.39 -9.05
CA ASP A 139 22.80 -1.98 -8.78
C ASP A 139 21.61 -1.16 -8.26
N ALA A 140 20.48 -1.81 -8.00
CA ALA A 140 19.33 -1.17 -7.35
C ALA A 140 19.63 -0.88 -5.86
N VAL A 141 19.19 0.28 -5.38
CA VAL A 141 19.15 0.57 -3.95
C VAL A 141 17.99 -0.21 -3.33
N VAL A 142 18.28 -1.03 -2.34
CA VAL A 142 17.25 -1.79 -1.61
C VAL A 142 16.96 -1.11 -0.28
N LEU A 143 15.69 -0.85 -0.02
CA LEU A 143 15.18 -0.26 1.22
C LEU A 143 14.36 -1.34 1.94
N ASN A 144 14.91 -1.89 3.00
CA ASN A 144 14.23 -2.83 3.88
C ASN A 144 13.59 -2.04 5.02
N ALA A 145 12.26 -2.08 5.13
CA ALA A 145 11.51 -1.26 6.08
C ALA A 145 11.77 -1.66 7.53
N VAL A 146 11.90 -2.95 7.82
CA VAL A 146 12.25 -3.47 9.16
C VAL A 146 13.62 -2.98 9.59
N ASP A 147 14.64 -3.09 8.73
CA ASP A 147 15.99 -2.60 9.02
C ASP A 147 16.00 -1.09 9.26
N ILE A 148 15.32 -0.31 8.40
CA ILE A 148 15.20 1.15 8.51
C ILE A 148 14.46 1.54 9.80
N SER A 149 13.49 0.74 10.23
CA SER A 149 12.80 0.97 11.51
C SER A 149 13.76 0.96 12.70
N GLY A 150 14.84 0.19 12.59
CA GLY A 150 15.81 -0.08 13.65
C GLY A 150 15.42 -1.22 14.56
N ARG A 151 14.42 -2.01 14.17
CA ARG A 151 14.05 -3.26 14.86
C ARG A 151 15.04 -4.36 14.49
N ASN A 152 15.17 -5.33 15.40
CA ASN A 152 16.08 -6.45 15.15
C ASN A 152 15.39 -7.53 14.32
N PRO A 153 15.80 -7.76 13.06
CA PRO A 153 15.16 -8.79 12.21
C PRO A 153 15.40 -10.23 12.69
N ALA A 154 16.33 -10.43 13.62
CA ALA A 154 16.59 -11.75 14.23
C ALA A 154 15.83 -11.94 15.56
N ASP A 155 14.98 -11.02 15.97
CA ASP A 155 14.15 -11.18 17.16
C ASP A 155 13.01 -12.15 16.84
N PRO A 156 12.88 -13.28 17.57
CA PRO A 156 11.80 -14.24 17.33
C PRO A 156 10.40 -13.67 17.64
N GLU A 157 10.32 -12.58 18.38
CA GLU A 157 9.07 -11.87 18.71
C GLU A 157 8.86 -10.64 17.82
N LEU A 158 9.61 -10.52 16.71
CA LEU A 158 9.43 -9.41 15.79
C LEU A 158 8.02 -9.45 15.17
N ASN A 159 7.28 -8.37 15.32
CA ASN A 159 6.12 -8.09 14.51
C ASN A 159 6.57 -7.36 13.24
N GLU A 160 6.44 -7.98 12.09
CA GLU A 160 6.89 -7.43 10.80
C GLU A 160 5.99 -6.34 10.24
N HIS A 161 4.81 -6.11 10.79
CA HIS A 161 3.80 -5.16 10.29
C HIS A 161 4.18 -3.69 10.56
N VAL A 162 5.43 -3.33 10.22
CA VAL A 162 6.03 -2.01 10.53
C VAL A 162 5.36 -0.83 9.82
N TRP A 163 4.50 -1.07 8.82
CA TRP A 163 3.73 -0.01 8.19
C TRP A 163 2.62 0.56 9.08
N TYR A 164 2.27 -0.10 10.19
CA TYR A 164 1.42 0.43 11.25
C TYR A 164 2.19 1.25 12.31
N ASP A 165 3.54 1.34 12.20
CA ASP A 165 4.40 2.16 13.06
C ASP A 165 4.78 3.47 12.34
N PHE A 166 4.09 4.57 12.63
CA PHE A 166 4.30 5.85 11.93
C PHE A 166 5.71 6.40 12.07
N PRO A 167 6.41 6.29 13.24
CA PRO A 167 7.82 6.62 13.33
C PRO A 167 8.72 5.86 12.34
N SER A 168 8.46 4.57 12.09
CA SER A 168 9.18 3.77 11.10
C SER A 168 8.89 4.24 9.68
N MET A 169 7.65 4.53 9.34
CA MET A 169 7.29 5.06 8.02
C MET A 169 7.85 6.45 7.76
N ARG A 170 8.03 7.26 8.80
CA ARG A 170 8.74 8.54 8.67
C ARG A 170 10.21 8.35 8.33
N LYS A 171 10.91 7.39 8.97
CA LYS A 171 12.29 7.04 8.63
C LYS A 171 12.39 6.50 7.20
N LEU A 172 11.49 5.59 6.83
CA LEU A 172 11.42 5.04 5.47
C LEU A 172 11.23 6.14 4.43
N SER A 173 10.32 7.09 4.66
CA SER A 173 10.05 8.18 3.71
C SER A 173 11.27 9.08 3.49
N ALA A 174 12.05 9.35 4.54
CA ALA A 174 13.29 10.12 4.45
C ALA A 174 14.37 9.35 3.67
N THR A 175 14.58 8.07 4.00
CA THR A 175 15.56 7.21 3.31
C THR A 175 15.19 7.01 1.84
N LEU A 176 13.90 6.86 1.54
CA LEU A 176 13.41 6.77 0.17
C LEU A 176 13.67 8.07 -0.62
N ALA A 177 13.42 9.23 -0.03
CA ALA A 177 13.73 10.52 -0.67
C ALA A 177 15.22 10.61 -1.01
N ASP A 178 16.11 10.20 -0.11
CA ASP A 178 17.55 10.20 -0.36
C ASP A 178 17.92 9.23 -1.50
N ALA A 179 17.34 8.03 -1.56
CA ALA A 179 17.56 7.09 -2.64
C ALA A 179 17.06 7.62 -4.00
N LEU A 180 15.90 8.30 -4.01
CA LEU A 180 15.36 8.94 -5.22
C LEU A 180 16.25 10.13 -5.67
N ILE A 181 16.79 10.92 -4.73
CA ILE A 181 17.72 12.01 -5.03
C ILE A 181 19.01 11.48 -5.65
N GLN A 182 19.53 10.35 -5.18
CA GLN A 182 20.68 9.69 -5.79
C GLN A 182 20.39 9.22 -7.23
N ALA A 183 19.17 8.73 -7.47
CA ALA A 183 18.75 8.24 -8.78
C ALA A 183 18.42 9.38 -9.77
N ASP A 184 17.85 10.49 -9.31
CA ASP A 184 17.51 11.70 -10.08
C ASP A 184 17.81 12.98 -9.25
N PRO A 185 19.05 13.46 -9.27
CA PRO A 185 19.44 14.68 -8.57
C PRO A 185 18.70 15.94 -9.04
N GLY A 186 18.21 15.94 -10.30
CA GLY A 186 17.47 17.07 -10.88
C GLY A 186 16.15 17.34 -10.16
N SER A 187 15.53 16.31 -9.60
CA SER A 187 14.23 16.38 -8.89
C SER A 187 14.37 16.43 -7.36
N ALA A 188 15.58 16.65 -6.83
CA ALA A 188 15.88 16.61 -5.40
C ALA A 188 14.98 17.54 -4.55
N GLY A 189 14.64 18.72 -5.07
CA GLY A 189 13.75 19.67 -4.40
C GLY A 189 12.34 19.09 -4.19
N THR A 190 11.80 18.45 -5.21
CA THR A 190 10.48 17.80 -5.17
C THR A 190 10.46 16.66 -4.16
N PHE A 191 11.43 15.75 -4.22
CA PHE A 191 11.48 14.61 -3.30
C PHE A 191 11.58 15.04 -1.84
N ARG A 192 12.42 16.04 -1.51
CA ARG A 192 12.52 16.59 -0.16
C ARG A 192 11.22 17.23 0.31
N ALA A 193 10.58 18.02 -0.56
CA ALA A 193 9.32 18.69 -0.21
C ALA A 193 8.20 17.67 0.04
N ASN A 194 8.08 16.66 -0.81
CA ASN A 194 7.08 15.60 -0.67
C ASN A 194 7.31 14.76 0.59
N ALA A 195 8.56 14.37 0.88
CA ALA A 195 8.90 13.64 2.09
C ALA A 195 8.59 14.45 3.36
N ALA A 196 8.89 15.75 3.35
CA ALA A 196 8.55 16.63 4.46
C ALA A 196 7.03 16.76 4.67
N ALA A 197 6.27 16.88 3.57
CA ALA A 197 4.80 16.91 3.64
C ALA A 197 4.21 15.59 4.14
N PHE A 198 4.74 14.47 3.69
CA PHE A 198 4.35 13.14 4.17
C PHE A 198 4.64 12.97 5.66
N ALA A 199 5.86 13.31 6.09
CA ALA A 199 6.26 13.26 7.50
C ALA A 199 5.40 14.17 8.41
N ALA A 200 4.98 15.34 7.92
CA ALA A 200 4.07 16.22 8.66
C ALA A 200 2.68 15.61 8.87
N LYS A 201 2.16 14.87 7.88
CA LYS A 201 0.89 14.15 8.01
C LYS A 201 1.01 12.97 8.97
N LEU A 202 2.12 12.21 8.94
CA LEU A 202 2.39 11.16 9.94
C LEU A 202 2.45 11.73 11.37
N ALA A 203 3.10 12.87 11.56
CA ALA A 203 3.11 13.54 12.87
C ALA A 203 1.70 13.96 13.33
N GLY A 204 0.76 14.18 12.40
CA GLY A 204 -0.65 14.36 12.71
C GLY A 204 -1.31 13.09 13.26
N LEU A 205 -1.02 11.94 12.65
CA LEU A 205 -1.49 10.63 13.11
C LEU A 205 -0.91 10.26 14.48
N GLU A 206 0.40 10.47 14.69
CA GLU A 206 1.06 10.29 16.00
C GLU A 206 0.39 11.13 17.12
N LYS A 207 -0.07 12.34 16.79
CA LYS A 207 -0.85 13.16 17.74
C LYS A 207 -2.23 12.55 18.04
N SER A 208 -2.86 11.94 17.05
CA SER A 208 -4.15 11.26 17.25
C SER A 208 -3.97 10.02 18.13
N GLU A 209 -2.93 9.22 17.92
CA GLU A 209 -2.55 8.11 18.81
C GLU A 209 -2.32 8.59 20.25
N ALA A 210 -1.57 9.68 20.42
CA ALA A 210 -1.32 10.26 21.74
C ALA A 210 -2.61 10.76 22.41
N ALA A 211 -3.58 11.28 21.63
CA ALA A 211 -4.88 11.71 22.16
C ALA A 211 -5.76 10.52 22.61
N ILE A 212 -5.69 9.39 21.90
CA ILE A 212 -6.33 8.12 22.30
C ILE A 212 -5.67 7.61 23.57
N ARG A 213 -4.34 7.54 23.60
CA ARG A 213 -3.56 7.13 24.78
C ARG A 213 -3.91 7.92 26.02
N ALA A 214 -4.06 9.23 25.90
CA ALA A 214 -4.39 10.10 27.04
C ALA A 214 -5.74 9.78 27.69
N LYS A 215 -6.66 9.13 26.97
CA LYS A 215 -8.01 8.81 27.43
C LYS A 215 -8.20 7.34 27.79
N PHE A 216 -7.53 6.45 27.07
CA PHE A 216 -7.83 5.03 27.04
C PHE A 216 -6.61 4.14 27.36
N ALA A 217 -5.49 4.69 27.87
CA ALA A 217 -4.33 3.90 28.22
C ALA A 217 -4.69 2.74 29.16
N GLY A 218 -4.22 1.53 28.84
CA GLY A 218 -4.45 0.29 29.59
C GLY A 218 -5.81 -0.39 29.31
N VAL A 219 -6.64 0.18 28.42
CA VAL A 219 -7.86 -0.51 27.98
C VAL A 219 -7.47 -1.76 27.20
N GLY A 220 -8.06 -2.91 27.58
CA GLY A 220 -7.80 -4.19 26.93
C GLY A 220 -8.41 -4.24 25.54
N VAL A 221 -7.66 -4.79 24.59
CA VAL A 221 -8.08 -5.03 23.20
C VAL A 221 -7.71 -6.45 22.78
N ALA A 222 -8.35 -6.95 21.73
CA ALA A 222 -8.01 -8.20 21.10
C ALA A 222 -7.75 -8.02 19.61
N VAL A 223 -6.93 -8.90 19.04
CA VAL A 223 -6.61 -8.93 17.61
C VAL A 223 -6.77 -10.35 17.08
N THR A 224 -7.09 -10.52 15.79
CA THR A 224 -7.03 -11.85 15.15
C THR A 224 -5.59 -12.20 14.75
N GLU A 225 -4.81 -11.21 14.37
CA GLU A 225 -3.40 -11.29 13.97
C GLU A 225 -2.64 -10.05 14.46
N PRO A 226 -1.31 -10.10 14.56
CA PRO A 226 -0.51 -8.99 15.10
C PRO A 226 -0.48 -7.73 14.24
N VAL A 227 -1.17 -7.71 13.09
CA VAL A 227 -1.16 -6.65 12.07
C VAL A 227 -1.20 -5.22 12.64
N PRO A 228 -2.19 -4.81 13.48
CA PRO A 228 -2.27 -3.42 13.95
C PRO A 228 -1.56 -3.15 15.27
N LEU A 229 -0.76 -4.09 15.80
CA LEU A 229 -0.27 -3.98 17.18
C LEU A 229 0.55 -2.70 17.42
N TYR A 230 1.39 -2.27 16.47
CA TYR A 230 2.15 -1.02 16.65
C TYR A 230 1.25 0.20 16.82
N LEU A 231 0.15 0.29 16.07
CA LEU A 231 -0.83 1.36 16.22
C LEU A 231 -1.57 1.26 17.55
N LEU A 232 -1.99 0.07 17.95
CA LEU A 232 -2.71 -0.14 19.22
C LEU A 232 -1.81 0.16 20.42
N GLU A 233 -0.54 -0.24 20.40
CA GLU A 233 0.47 0.06 21.40
C GLU A 233 0.79 1.56 21.44
N ALA A 234 0.90 2.23 20.28
CA ALA A 234 1.06 3.67 20.19
C ALA A 234 -0.12 4.41 20.82
N CYS A 235 -1.34 3.86 20.68
CA CYS A 235 -2.54 4.32 21.39
C CYS A 235 -2.56 3.97 22.89
N GLY A 236 -1.57 3.22 23.40
CA GLY A 236 -1.47 2.83 24.82
C GLY A 236 -2.44 1.74 25.25
N LEU A 237 -2.99 0.99 24.29
CA LEU A 237 -3.94 -0.10 24.53
C LEU A 237 -3.20 -1.38 24.94
N ASP A 238 -3.87 -2.22 25.72
CA ASP A 238 -3.33 -3.46 26.27
C ASP A 238 -3.85 -4.65 25.45
N ASN A 239 -2.98 -5.21 24.59
CA ASN A 239 -3.31 -6.40 23.82
C ASN A 239 -3.43 -7.62 24.77
N ARG A 240 -4.63 -8.19 24.87
CA ARG A 240 -4.93 -9.36 25.70
C ARG A 240 -5.05 -10.66 24.93
N THR A 241 -4.87 -10.63 23.62
CA THR A 241 -4.92 -11.81 22.78
C THR A 241 -3.88 -12.84 23.24
N PRO A 242 -4.24 -14.11 23.42
CA PRO A 242 -3.24 -15.15 23.63
C PRO A 242 -2.28 -15.20 22.42
N ALA A 243 -0.97 -15.03 22.63
CA ALA A 243 0.02 -14.99 21.55
C ALA A 243 -0.07 -16.23 20.65
N ALA A 244 -0.29 -17.41 21.24
CA ALA A 244 -0.48 -18.65 20.48
C ALA A 244 -1.74 -18.64 19.58
N PHE A 245 -2.72 -17.73 19.83
CA PHE A 245 -3.87 -17.59 18.94
C PHE A 245 -3.47 -16.78 17.70
N SER A 246 -2.98 -15.56 17.89
CA SER A 246 -2.65 -14.67 16.77
C SER A 246 -1.56 -15.25 15.87
N HIS A 247 -0.51 -15.85 16.45
CA HIS A 247 0.53 -16.54 15.66
C HIS A 247 -0.01 -17.74 14.88
N ALA A 248 -0.91 -18.55 15.45
CA ALA A 248 -1.47 -19.69 14.72
C ALA A 248 -2.35 -19.24 13.53
N ILE A 249 -3.04 -18.11 13.65
CA ILE A 249 -3.82 -17.53 12.53
C ILE A 249 -2.86 -17.01 11.45
N GLU A 250 -1.87 -16.21 11.82
CA GLU A 250 -0.88 -15.62 10.92
C GLU A 250 -0.09 -16.67 10.13
N GLU A 251 0.36 -17.73 10.80
CA GLU A 251 1.08 -18.86 10.20
C GLU A 251 0.17 -19.82 9.41
N GLY A 252 -1.15 -19.58 9.36
CA GLY A 252 -2.10 -20.50 8.73
C GLY A 252 -2.12 -21.89 9.37
N THR A 253 -1.67 -22.01 10.62
CA THR A 253 -1.68 -23.26 11.39
C THR A 253 -2.96 -23.40 12.20
N GLY A 254 -3.32 -24.63 12.61
CA GLY A 254 -4.53 -24.84 13.39
C GLY A 254 -4.41 -24.25 14.80
N VAL A 255 -5.41 -23.47 15.22
CA VAL A 255 -5.48 -22.93 16.59
C VAL A 255 -5.82 -24.05 17.58
N PRO A 256 -5.02 -24.27 18.65
CA PRO A 256 -5.33 -25.26 19.65
C PRO A 256 -6.70 -24.95 20.33
N PRO A 257 -7.57 -25.94 20.58
CA PRO A 257 -8.90 -25.71 21.16
C PRO A 257 -8.88 -24.95 22.48
N ARG A 258 -7.86 -25.15 23.31
CA ARG A 258 -7.70 -24.41 24.58
C ARG A 258 -7.45 -22.93 24.31
N THR A 259 -6.56 -22.61 23.38
CA THR A 259 -6.20 -21.24 23.00
C THR A 259 -7.41 -20.50 22.42
N LEU A 260 -8.19 -21.18 21.55
CA LEU A 260 -9.46 -20.63 21.05
C LEU A 260 -10.44 -20.33 22.19
N ASN A 261 -10.58 -21.26 23.15
CA ASN A 261 -11.47 -21.03 24.32
C ASN A 261 -10.95 -19.89 25.20
N GLU A 262 -9.64 -19.71 25.35
CA GLU A 262 -9.07 -18.56 26.07
C GLU A 262 -9.41 -17.24 25.35
N MET A 263 -9.28 -17.19 24.02
CA MET A 263 -9.65 -16.03 23.20
C MET A 263 -11.15 -15.72 23.30
N LEU A 264 -12.02 -16.73 23.17
CA LEU A 264 -13.47 -16.54 23.32
C LEU A 264 -13.84 -16.06 24.73
N GLY A 265 -13.16 -16.56 25.76
CA GLY A 265 -13.36 -16.14 27.15
C GLY A 265 -12.99 -14.66 27.42
N LEU A 266 -12.12 -14.04 26.61
CA LEU A 266 -11.86 -12.59 26.64
C LEU A 266 -13.07 -11.80 26.13
N ILE A 267 -13.65 -12.27 25.03
CA ILE A 267 -14.81 -11.65 24.38
C ILE A 267 -16.08 -11.80 25.23
N GLU A 268 -16.41 -13.05 25.60
CA GLU A 268 -17.59 -13.39 26.40
C GLU A 268 -17.57 -12.74 27.78
N GLY A 269 -16.37 -12.63 28.37
CA GLY A 269 -16.14 -11.97 29.65
C GLY A 269 -16.04 -10.44 29.57
N GLN A 270 -16.24 -9.84 28.39
CA GLN A 270 -16.11 -8.40 28.13
C GLN A 270 -14.80 -7.80 28.70
N LYS A 271 -13.72 -8.54 28.58
CA LYS A 271 -12.38 -8.14 29.07
C LYS A 271 -11.63 -7.24 28.10
N VAL A 272 -12.16 -7.07 26.89
CA VAL A 272 -11.63 -6.23 25.83
C VAL A 272 -12.71 -5.29 25.30
N ALA A 273 -12.32 -4.07 24.93
CA ALA A 273 -13.23 -3.06 24.41
C ALA A 273 -13.46 -3.20 22.90
N LEU A 274 -12.47 -3.71 22.19
CA LEU A 274 -12.56 -3.92 20.74
C LEU A 274 -11.82 -5.20 20.30
N LEU A 275 -12.23 -5.71 19.15
CA LEU A 275 -11.53 -6.74 18.37
C LEU A 275 -11.04 -6.10 17.07
N ALA A 276 -9.73 -6.03 16.88
CA ALA A 276 -9.18 -5.72 15.56
C ALA A 276 -9.15 -7.02 14.73
N TYR A 277 -9.89 -7.01 13.63
CA TYR A 277 -10.14 -8.17 12.79
C TYR A 277 -9.46 -8.00 11.43
N ASN A 278 -8.51 -8.88 11.08
CA ASN A 278 -7.93 -8.90 9.74
C ASN A 278 -8.95 -9.48 8.75
N GLU A 279 -9.40 -8.64 7.80
CA GLU A 279 -10.39 -9.05 6.79
C GLU A 279 -9.79 -9.92 5.68
N GLN A 280 -8.46 -9.97 5.58
CA GLN A 280 -7.75 -10.70 4.52
C GLN A 280 -7.47 -12.15 4.91
N THR A 281 -7.53 -12.49 6.20
CA THR A 281 -7.28 -13.84 6.71
C THR A 281 -8.50 -14.35 7.47
N SER A 282 -9.38 -15.05 6.75
CA SER A 282 -10.57 -15.68 7.33
C SER A 282 -10.37 -17.18 7.55
N SER A 283 -10.68 -17.64 8.75
CA SER A 283 -10.71 -19.05 9.14
C SER A 283 -11.93 -19.35 9.99
N PRO A 284 -12.32 -20.63 10.19
CA PRO A 284 -13.40 -20.98 11.10
C PRO A 284 -13.18 -20.47 12.54
N GLU A 285 -11.93 -20.33 12.97
CA GLU A 285 -11.55 -19.82 14.29
C GLU A 285 -11.74 -18.30 14.37
N THR A 286 -11.27 -17.54 13.37
CA THR A 286 -11.45 -16.08 13.34
C THR A 286 -12.90 -15.69 13.17
N GLU A 287 -13.70 -16.44 12.39
CA GLU A 287 -15.13 -16.21 12.25
C GLU A 287 -15.88 -16.45 13.56
N LYS A 288 -15.53 -17.50 14.34
CA LYS A 288 -16.10 -17.73 15.66
C LYS A 288 -15.82 -16.57 16.63
N VAL A 289 -14.60 -16.05 16.62
CA VAL A 289 -14.24 -14.90 17.47
C VAL A 289 -14.99 -13.64 17.04
N LEU A 290 -15.14 -13.41 15.73
CA LEU A 290 -15.92 -12.31 15.17
C LEU A 290 -17.40 -12.39 15.55
N ASP A 291 -17.99 -13.58 15.44
CA ASP A 291 -19.39 -13.81 15.81
C ASP A 291 -19.60 -13.63 17.33
N ALA A 292 -18.67 -14.11 18.16
CA ALA A 292 -18.71 -13.88 19.60
C ALA A 292 -18.60 -12.38 19.91
N ALA A 293 -17.70 -11.64 19.27
CA ALA A 293 -17.55 -10.20 19.46
C ALA A 293 -18.86 -9.46 19.16
N ARG A 294 -19.51 -9.78 18.02
CA ARG A 294 -20.83 -9.22 17.65
C ARG A 294 -21.94 -9.56 18.64
N GLN A 295 -22.00 -10.83 19.11
CA GLN A 295 -23.00 -11.29 20.06
C GLN A 295 -22.87 -10.61 21.43
N HIS A 296 -21.65 -10.32 21.86
CA HIS A 296 -21.37 -9.70 23.16
C HIS A 296 -21.22 -8.18 23.10
N GLY A 297 -21.48 -7.56 21.94
CA GLY A 297 -21.43 -6.11 21.76
C GLY A 297 -20.00 -5.52 21.83
N ILE A 298 -18.97 -6.33 21.57
CA ILE A 298 -17.59 -5.86 21.43
C ILE A 298 -17.44 -5.19 20.07
N ALA A 299 -16.92 -3.97 20.04
CA ALA A 299 -16.68 -3.24 18.80
C ALA A 299 -15.68 -3.99 17.91
N VAL A 300 -15.97 -4.08 16.61
CA VAL A 300 -15.06 -4.71 15.63
C VAL A 300 -14.44 -3.63 14.78
N VAL A 301 -13.11 -3.58 14.77
CA VAL A 301 -12.30 -2.69 13.93
C VAL A 301 -11.69 -3.51 12.81
N PRO A 302 -12.13 -3.32 11.55
CA PRO A 302 -11.51 -4.02 10.42
C PRO A 302 -10.12 -3.48 10.16
N VAL A 303 -9.18 -4.37 9.91
CA VAL A 303 -7.80 -4.06 9.52
C VAL A 303 -7.39 -4.88 8.31
N THR A 304 -6.39 -4.43 7.58
CA THR A 304 -5.85 -5.13 6.40
C THR A 304 -4.33 -5.00 6.37
N GLU A 305 -3.66 -5.87 5.64
CA GLU A 305 -2.21 -5.84 5.42
C GLU A 305 -1.83 -5.08 4.15
N THR A 306 -2.72 -5.06 3.19
CA THR A 306 -2.54 -4.35 1.93
C THR A 306 -3.45 -3.14 1.86
N LEU A 307 -3.06 -2.16 1.04
CA LEU A 307 -3.78 -0.91 0.87
C LEU A 307 -5.15 -1.18 0.21
N PRO A 308 -6.26 -0.77 0.86
CA PRO A 308 -7.59 -0.95 0.29
C PRO A 308 -7.80 -0.17 -1.01
N PRO A 309 -8.65 -0.65 -1.92
CA PRO A 309 -8.93 0.03 -3.19
C PRO A 309 -9.43 1.45 -2.99
N GLY A 310 -8.84 2.39 -3.74
CA GLY A 310 -9.26 3.81 -3.74
C GLY A 310 -8.73 4.63 -2.56
N GLN A 311 -7.93 4.04 -1.70
CA GLN A 311 -7.25 4.76 -0.62
C GLN A 311 -5.76 4.96 -0.93
N ASP A 312 -5.17 5.98 -0.33
CA ASP A 312 -3.73 6.13 -0.16
C ASP A 312 -3.33 5.73 1.28
N TYR A 313 -2.02 5.55 1.50
CA TYR A 313 -1.51 5.11 2.80
C TYR A 313 -1.98 6.02 3.96
N LEU A 314 -1.95 7.33 3.76
CA LEU A 314 -2.29 8.29 4.82
C LEU A 314 -3.80 8.33 5.12
N SER A 315 -4.65 8.23 4.11
CA SER A 315 -6.11 8.13 4.29
C SER A 315 -6.51 6.82 4.94
N TRP A 316 -5.89 5.70 4.55
CA TRP A 316 -6.10 4.41 5.17
C TRP A 316 -5.70 4.40 6.65
N MET A 317 -4.50 4.87 6.99
CA MET A 317 -4.07 4.96 8.39
C MET A 317 -4.91 5.94 9.21
N THR A 318 -5.38 7.03 8.59
CA THR A 318 -6.33 7.94 9.24
C THR A 318 -7.64 7.24 9.56
N ALA A 319 -8.15 6.42 8.64
CA ALA A 319 -9.36 5.63 8.87
C ALA A 319 -9.17 4.61 10.01
N ASN A 320 -8.02 3.91 10.04
CA ASN A 320 -7.70 2.95 11.11
C ASN A 320 -7.63 3.61 12.49
N VAL A 321 -6.92 4.75 12.63
CA VAL A 321 -6.85 5.50 13.90
C VAL A 321 -8.23 5.98 14.32
N THR A 322 -9.05 6.47 13.37
CA THR A 322 -10.41 6.93 13.64
C THR A 322 -11.31 5.79 14.12
N ALA A 323 -11.26 4.64 13.44
CA ALA A 323 -12.04 3.46 13.80
C ALA A 323 -11.71 2.96 15.23
N VAL A 324 -10.42 2.99 15.60
CA VAL A 324 -10.00 2.66 16.98
C VAL A 324 -10.58 3.65 18.00
N ASP A 325 -10.48 4.98 17.75
CA ASP A 325 -11.04 6.00 18.65
C ASP A 325 -12.56 5.89 18.80
N GLU A 326 -13.28 5.62 17.70
CA GLU A 326 -14.72 5.41 17.71
C GLU A 326 -15.13 4.14 18.46
N ALA A 327 -14.42 3.03 18.23
CA ALA A 327 -14.66 1.77 18.91
C ALA A 327 -14.46 1.86 20.43
N LEU A 328 -13.50 2.67 20.89
CA LEU A 328 -13.24 2.89 22.32
C LEU A 328 -14.26 3.81 22.99
N ARG A 329 -15.12 4.49 22.23
CA ARG A 329 -16.17 5.39 22.75
C ARG A 329 -17.54 4.74 22.77
N SER A 330 -17.72 3.62 22.07
CA SER A 330 -18.96 2.86 22.01
C SER A 330 -19.16 2.02 23.29
#